data_aad93da4afb3857540723d502d227f99
#
_entry.id   aad93da4afb3857540723d502d227f99
#
_cell.length_a   1.000
_cell.length_b   1.000
_cell.length_c   1.000
_cell.angle_alpha   90.00
_cell.angle_beta   90.00
_cell.angle_gamma   90.00
#
_symmetry.space_group_name_H-M   'P 1'
#
loop_
_entity.id
_entity.type
_entity.pdbx_description
1 polymer ?
#
loop_
_entity_poly.entity_id
_entity_poly.type
_entity_poly.pdbx_seq_one_letter_code
_entity_poly.pdbx_strand_id
1 'polypeptide(L)'
;MFFGLMAVSCDKEELLQEQNIKNDSSIAQKQSSMFSYIQSIKINNGVDCENNILVFPSWEKLWDTADKLDEMIDYECDMFDATVPNNITDDDYDALADAVGFDEDNVLRAFENDLAFCSLRRKIERLENDWLEIQGDGEWNTNEDPDNHFIFDETERTLFSANTEVIIGETEAEYVYYKLIDDFNWIEVHNWDLEAIRQISIGVIPINNSNVIVQNIVMDEVPETPVECKKHIKIAKYHVNGSNRIKQKSKVINNSWWGAKKISALTVGYKKKNGKWKRRRTTITAGITGVSGTNNCVLYQKCGIAFEKHKVKERKRRRVKAKIRGHKYKGESLIIGVKPQKAYSYHKQGSINLKLDYYDMQ
;
A
#
# COMPACT_ATOMS: atom_id res chain seq x y z
N MET A 1 0.16 -37.59 50.94
CA MET A 1 -0.74 -37.93 49.83
C MET A 1 -1.08 -36.67 49.08
N PHE A 2 -0.24 -36.38 48.07
CA PHE A 2 -0.45 -35.25 47.16
C PHE A 2 -0.25 -35.80 45.74
N PHE A 3 -1.33 -35.99 45.04
CA PHE A 3 -1.31 -36.37 43.62
C PHE A 3 -2.15 -35.40 42.82
N GLY A 4 -1.55 -34.85 41.81
CA GLY A 4 -2.22 -34.64 40.55
C GLY A 4 -2.87 -33.28 40.33
N LEU A 5 -2.16 -32.41 39.66
CA LEU A 5 -2.73 -31.41 38.72
C LEU A 5 -1.57 -30.86 37.87
N MET A 6 -1.13 -31.66 36.95
CA MET A 6 -0.27 -31.18 35.82
C MET A 6 -0.61 -32.02 34.59
N ALA A 7 -1.65 -31.67 33.90
CA ALA A 7 -1.87 -32.13 32.54
C ALA A 7 -3.06 -31.39 31.89
N VAL A 8 -2.95 -30.12 31.61
CA VAL A 8 -3.92 -29.45 30.69
C VAL A 8 -3.24 -28.35 29.85
N SER A 9 -1.93 -28.17 29.93
CA SER A 9 -1.28 -27.05 29.22
C SER A 9 -0.76 -27.39 27.82
N CYS A 10 -0.50 -28.68 27.50
CA CYS A 10 0.09 -29.04 26.20
C CYS A 10 -0.90 -29.09 25.05
N ASP A 11 -2.17 -29.48 25.32
CA ASP A 11 -3.13 -29.69 24.23
C ASP A 11 -3.61 -28.38 23.55
N LYS A 12 -3.52 -27.24 24.25
CA LYS A 12 -3.97 -25.97 23.69
C LYS A 12 -2.97 -25.34 22.72
N GLU A 13 -1.68 -25.52 22.96
CA GLU A 13 -0.64 -25.01 22.06
C GLU A 13 -0.55 -25.81 20.75
N GLU A 14 -0.70 -27.14 20.82
CA GLU A 14 -0.77 -27.97 19.62
C GLU A 14 -2.01 -27.69 18.77
N LEU A 15 -3.16 -27.51 19.37
CA LEU A 15 -4.40 -27.14 18.67
C LEU A 15 -4.32 -25.76 18.00
N LEU A 16 -3.66 -24.80 18.62
CA LEU A 16 -3.45 -23.47 18.04
C LEU A 16 -2.44 -23.49 16.89
N GLN A 17 -1.38 -24.30 17.00
CA GLN A 17 -0.42 -24.49 15.89
C GLN A 17 -1.05 -25.24 14.70
N GLU A 18 -1.84 -26.28 14.92
CA GLU A 18 -2.56 -26.97 13.85
C GLU A 18 -3.61 -26.09 13.18
N GLN A 19 -4.30 -25.20 13.92
CA GLN A 19 -5.25 -24.27 13.32
C GLN A 19 -4.55 -23.20 12.49
N ASN A 20 -3.40 -22.70 12.92
CA ASN A 20 -2.61 -21.73 12.14
C ASN A 20 -2.07 -22.35 10.84
N ILE A 21 -1.54 -23.58 10.88
CA ILE A 21 -1.07 -24.28 9.68
C ILE A 21 -2.22 -24.56 8.72
N LYS A 22 -3.40 -24.93 9.22
CA LYS A 22 -4.60 -25.14 8.39
C LYS A 22 -5.13 -23.83 7.79
N ASN A 23 -5.08 -22.75 8.52
CA ASN A 23 -5.50 -21.43 8.02
C ASN A 23 -4.56 -20.93 6.92
N ASP A 24 -3.24 -20.98 7.12
CA ASP A 24 -2.26 -20.59 6.11
C ASP A 24 -2.41 -21.40 4.82
N SER A 25 -2.58 -22.73 4.94
CA SER A 25 -2.78 -23.59 3.76
C SER A 25 -4.10 -23.29 3.03
N SER A 26 -5.16 -22.92 3.75
CA SER A 26 -6.47 -22.58 3.16
C SER A 26 -6.45 -21.23 2.45
N ILE A 27 -5.75 -20.26 3.01
CA ILE A 27 -5.54 -18.93 2.41
C ILE A 27 -4.73 -19.06 1.13
N ALA A 28 -3.59 -19.76 1.16
CA ALA A 28 -2.73 -19.99 0.01
C ALA A 28 -3.47 -20.71 -1.13
N GLN A 29 -4.21 -21.78 -0.82
CA GLN A 29 -4.98 -22.52 -1.81
C GLN A 29 -6.09 -21.69 -2.45
N LYS A 30 -6.76 -20.82 -1.68
CA LYS A 30 -7.78 -19.90 -2.18
C LYS A 30 -7.15 -18.79 -3.02
N GLN A 31 -5.98 -18.29 -2.65
CA GLN A 31 -5.25 -17.27 -3.40
C GLN A 31 -4.76 -17.81 -4.75
N SER A 32 -4.15 -18.98 -4.80
CA SER A 32 -3.61 -19.56 -6.02
C SER A 32 -4.67 -19.75 -7.11
N SER A 33 -5.91 -20.11 -6.72
CA SER A 33 -7.03 -20.23 -7.67
C SER A 33 -7.57 -18.85 -8.11
N MET A 34 -7.58 -17.86 -7.24
CA MET A 34 -8.13 -16.52 -7.50
C MET A 34 -7.24 -15.69 -8.43
N PHE A 35 -5.94 -15.87 -8.32
CA PHE A 35 -4.93 -15.10 -9.05
C PHE A 35 -4.21 -15.94 -10.13
N SER A 36 -4.86 -17.00 -10.63
CA SER A 36 -4.28 -17.89 -11.64
C SER A 36 -3.89 -17.23 -12.97
N TYR A 37 -4.37 -16.02 -13.22
CA TYR A 37 -4.00 -15.21 -14.39
C TYR A 37 -2.67 -14.47 -14.24
N ILE A 38 -2.08 -14.45 -13.05
CA ILE A 38 -0.80 -13.81 -12.79
C ILE A 38 0.31 -14.83 -13.04
N GLN A 39 1.31 -14.40 -13.77
CA GLN A 39 2.53 -15.17 -14.00
C GLN A 39 3.71 -14.48 -13.31
N SER A 40 4.69 -15.26 -12.92
CA SER A 40 5.97 -14.77 -12.42
C SER A 40 7.07 -15.23 -13.36
N ILE A 41 7.79 -14.31 -13.97
CA ILE A 41 8.87 -14.62 -14.91
C ILE A 41 10.20 -14.08 -14.41
N LYS A 42 11.29 -14.75 -14.80
CA LYS A 42 12.66 -14.33 -14.50
C LYS A 42 13.28 -13.67 -15.71
N ILE A 43 13.80 -12.47 -15.53
CA ILE A 43 14.53 -11.75 -16.60
C ILE A 43 16.02 -12.11 -16.61
N ASN A 44 16.59 -12.33 -15.44
CA ASN A 44 18.01 -12.67 -15.27
C ASN A 44 18.19 -14.06 -14.65
N ASN A 45 19.34 -14.68 -14.89
CA ASN A 45 19.68 -16.02 -14.37
C ASN A 45 19.97 -16.08 -12.87
N GLY A 46 19.50 -15.11 -12.08
CA GLY A 46 19.62 -15.10 -10.63
C GLY A 46 18.75 -16.17 -9.96
N VAL A 47 19.20 -16.68 -8.83
CA VAL A 47 18.47 -17.69 -8.04
C VAL A 47 17.44 -17.01 -7.12
N ASP A 48 17.59 -15.71 -6.85
CA ASP A 48 16.83 -14.98 -5.87
C ASP A 48 15.47 -14.52 -6.40
N CYS A 49 14.49 -14.45 -5.51
CA CYS A 49 13.14 -13.95 -5.80
C CYS A 49 13.13 -12.47 -6.26
N GLU A 50 14.22 -11.74 -6.05
CA GLU A 50 14.37 -10.34 -6.49
C GLU A 50 14.44 -10.20 -8.03
N ASN A 51 14.74 -11.30 -8.74
CA ASN A 51 14.78 -11.33 -10.20
C ASN A 51 13.45 -11.72 -10.85
N ASN A 52 12.43 -12.01 -10.05
CA ASN A 52 11.11 -12.34 -10.53
C ASN A 52 10.30 -11.07 -10.75
N ILE A 53 9.60 -11.01 -11.89
CA ILE A 53 8.70 -9.92 -12.24
C ILE A 53 7.31 -10.49 -12.52
N LEU A 54 6.28 -9.86 -11.99
CA LEU A 54 4.89 -10.27 -12.23
C LEU A 54 4.42 -9.79 -13.59
N VAL A 55 3.67 -10.66 -14.27
CA VAL A 55 3.00 -10.40 -15.54
C VAL A 55 1.50 -10.36 -15.30
N PHE A 56 0.85 -9.28 -15.69
CA PHE A 56 -0.59 -9.12 -15.65
C PHE A 56 -1.13 -8.97 -17.06
N PRO A 57 -2.28 -9.59 -17.40
CA PRO A 57 -2.87 -9.45 -18.72
C PRO A 57 -3.20 -8.01 -19.11
N SER A 58 -3.53 -7.17 -18.12
CA SER A 58 -3.84 -5.75 -18.32
C SER A 58 -3.66 -4.94 -17.03
N TRP A 59 -3.60 -3.61 -17.17
CA TRP A 59 -3.64 -2.71 -16.02
C TRP A 59 -4.90 -2.87 -15.17
N GLU A 60 -6.03 -3.21 -15.80
CA GLU A 60 -7.26 -3.51 -15.10
C GLU A 60 -7.09 -4.67 -14.13
N LYS A 61 -6.50 -5.78 -14.61
CA LYS A 61 -6.25 -6.96 -13.80
C LYS A 61 -5.28 -6.69 -12.66
N LEU A 62 -4.26 -5.86 -12.88
CA LEU A 62 -3.35 -5.45 -11.83
C LEU A 62 -4.11 -4.70 -10.72
N TRP A 63 -4.94 -3.72 -11.08
CA TRP A 63 -5.67 -2.93 -10.08
C TRP A 63 -6.80 -3.72 -9.40
N ASP A 64 -7.47 -4.60 -10.12
CA ASP A 64 -8.45 -5.53 -9.53
C ASP A 64 -7.77 -6.48 -8.52
N THR A 65 -6.51 -6.89 -8.79
CA THR A 65 -5.72 -7.67 -7.83
C THR A 65 -5.44 -6.86 -6.56
N ALA A 66 -5.01 -5.61 -6.70
CA ALA A 66 -4.76 -4.74 -5.54
C ALA A 66 -6.03 -4.55 -4.68
N ASP A 67 -7.18 -4.35 -5.31
CA ASP A 67 -8.44 -4.17 -4.60
C ASP A 67 -8.89 -5.47 -3.90
N LYS A 68 -8.71 -6.63 -4.55
CA LYS A 68 -8.99 -7.93 -3.93
C LYS A 68 -8.09 -8.24 -2.74
N LEU A 69 -6.80 -7.92 -2.82
CA LEU A 69 -5.88 -8.07 -1.69
C LEU A 69 -6.29 -7.17 -0.52
N ASP A 70 -6.73 -5.92 -0.79
CA ASP A 70 -7.28 -5.04 0.26
C ASP A 70 -8.53 -5.65 0.92
N GLU A 71 -9.45 -6.25 0.14
CA GLU A 71 -10.64 -6.93 0.65
C GLU A 71 -10.29 -8.16 1.51
N MET A 72 -9.30 -8.94 1.08
CA MET A 72 -8.83 -10.10 1.84
C MET A 72 -8.18 -9.69 3.17
N ILE A 73 -7.39 -8.63 3.18
CA ILE A 73 -6.83 -8.07 4.42
C ILE A 73 -7.95 -7.63 5.36
N ASP A 74 -8.94 -6.88 4.85
CA ASP A 74 -10.08 -6.44 5.65
C ASP A 74 -10.83 -7.65 6.23
N TYR A 75 -11.06 -8.70 5.44
CA TYR A 75 -11.73 -9.93 5.88
C TYR A 75 -10.95 -10.66 6.98
N GLU A 76 -9.64 -10.91 6.80
CA GLU A 76 -8.82 -11.58 7.82
C GLU A 76 -8.75 -10.75 9.11
N CYS A 77 -8.70 -9.43 8.98
CA CYS A 77 -8.76 -8.54 10.11
C CYS A 77 -10.10 -8.64 10.87
N ASP A 78 -11.22 -8.66 10.16
CA ASP A 78 -12.56 -8.77 10.77
C ASP A 78 -12.76 -10.16 11.43
N MET A 79 -12.21 -11.22 10.82
CA MET A 79 -12.21 -12.57 11.40
C MET A 79 -11.41 -12.62 12.70
N PHE A 80 -10.24 -12.01 12.76
CA PHE A 80 -9.46 -11.93 13.99
C PHE A 80 -10.19 -11.11 15.06
N ASP A 81 -10.74 -9.94 14.71
CA ASP A 81 -11.50 -9.10 15.64
C ASP A 81 -12.68 -9.84 16.28
N ALA A 82 -13.34 -10.73 15.53
CA ALA A 82 -14.44 -11.54 16.04
C ALA A 82 -14.01 -12.54 17.13
N THR A 83 -12.72 -12.87 17.23
CA THR A 83 -12.16 -13.76 18.27
C THR A 83 -11.68 -13.00 19.50
N VAL A 84 -11.56 -11.68 19.42
CA VAL A 84 -11.00 -10.84 20.48
C VAL A 84 -12.08 -10.49 21.51
N PRO A 85 -11.78 -10.57 22.83
CA PRO A 85 -12.71 -10.16 23.87
C PRO A 85 -13.10 -8.68 23.75
N ASN A 86 -14.37 -8.39 24.06
CA ASN A 86 -14.83 -7.01 24.16
C ASN A 86 -14.06 -6.28 25.28
N ASN A 87 -13.79 -5.00 25.10
CA ASN A 87 -13.10 -4.12 26.05
C ASN A 87 -11.62 -4.47 26.35
N ILE A 88 -10.95 -5.21 25.46
CA ILE A 88 -9.52 -5.47 25.56
C ILE A 88 -8.71 -4.16 25.39
N THR A 89 -7.67 -3.97 26.19
CA THR A 89 -6.77 -2.82 26.03
C THR A 89 -5.97 -2.92 24.73
N ASP A 90 -5.35 -1.83 24.27
CA ASP A 90 -4.49 -1.86 23.08
C ASP A 90 -3.25 -2.74 23.28
N ASP A 91 -2.69 -2.77 24.51
CA ASP A 91 -1.53 -3.59 24.83
C ASP A 91 -1.88 -5.08 24.85
N ASP A 92 -3.01 -5.46 25.45
CA ASP A 92 -3.47 -6.84 25.49
C ASP A 92 -3.87 -7.35 24.09
N TYR A 93 -4.49 -6.48 23.30
CA TYR A 93 -4.81 -6.78 21.89
C TYR A 93 -3.54 -7.07 21.07
N ASP A 94 -2.50 -6.21 21.21
CA ASP A 94 -1.22 -6.39 20.51
C ASP A 94 -0.53 -7.69 20.96
N ALA A 95 -0.56 -7.98 22.27
CA ALA A 95 -0.01 -9.22 22.83
C ALA A 95 -0.76 -10.46 22.34
N LEU A 96 -2.10 -10.41 22.30
CA LEU A 96 -2.92 -11.52 21.80
C LEU A 96 -2.64 -11.78 20.32
N ALA A 97 -2.60 -10.73 19.50
CA ALA A 97 -2.31 -10.84 18.08
C ALA A 97 -0.93 -11.49 17.84
N ASP A 98 0.09 -11.05 18.60
CA ASP A 98 1.43 -11.63 18.51
C ASP A 98 1.45 -13.10 18.98
N ALA A 99 0.70 -13.46 20.03
CA ALA A 99 0.63 -14.83 20.57
C ALA A 99 -0.01 -15.83 19.59
N VAL A 100 -0.99 -15.38 18.78
CA VAL A 100 -1.64 -16.23 17.76
C VAL A 100 -1.03 -16.07 16.37
N GLY A 101 0.04 -15.29 16.22
CA GLY A 101 0.69 -15.05 14.92
C GLY A 101 -0.13 -14.21 13.95
N PHE A 102 -1.14 -13.47 14.44
CA PHE A 102 -1.92 -12.59 13.59
C PHE A 102 -1.11 -11.37 13.14
N ASP A 103 -1.02 -11.18 11.84
CA ASP A 103 -0.40 -10.00 11.24
C ASP A 103 -1.23 -9.53 10.05
N GLU A 104 -1.51 -8.23 10.00
CA GLU A 104 -2.29 -7.60 8.93
C GLU A 104 -1.68 -7.80 7.53
N ASP A 105 -0.37 -8.13 7.47
CA ASP A 105 0.36 -8.36 6.23
C ASP A 105 0.44 -9.83 5.81
N ASN A 106 -0.13 -10.78 6.58
CA ASN A 106 -0.05 -12.20 6.25
C ASN A 106 -0.64 -12.51 4.87
N VAL A 107 -1.74 -11.85 4.49
CA VAL A 107 -2.34 -11.98 3.15
C VAL A 107 -1.33 -11.60 2.05
N LEU A 108 -0.61 -10.51 2.24
CA LEU A 108 0.37 -10.03 1.26
C LEU A 108 1.60 -10.93 1.21
N ARG A 109 2.06 -11.41 2.36
CA ARG A 109 3.18 -12.37 2.44
C ARG A 109 2.83 -13.70 1.80
N ALA A 110 1.61 -14.20 2.01
CA ALA A 110 1.13 -15.43 1.37
C ALA A 110 1.11 -15.25 -0.16
N PHE A 111 0.57 -14.15 -0.66
CA PHE A 111 0.56 -13.84 -2.10
C PHE A 111 1.99 -13.82 -2.69
N GLU A 112 2.93 -13.16 -2.01
CA GLU A 112 4.34 -13.10 -2.45
C GLU A 112 5.01 -14.48 -2.46
N ASN A 113 4.72 -15.30 -1.44
CA ASN A 113 5.29 -16.64 -1.31
C ASN A 113 4.73 -17.61 -2.36
N ASP A 114 3.43 -17.56 -2.63
CA ASP A 114 2.76 -18.41 -3.65
C ASP A 114 3.31 -18.15 -5.05
N LEU A 115 3.72 -16.92 -5.34
CA LEU A 115 4.32 -16.54 -6.62
C LEU A 115 5.86 -16.58 -6.61
N ALA A 116 6.48 -17.04 -5.53
CA ALA A 116 7.93 -17.01 -5.32
C ALA A 116 8.55 -15.64 -5.65
N PHE A 117 7.91 -14.57 -5.19
CA PHE A 117 8.13 -13.21 -5.62
C PHE A 117 8.60 -12.30 -4.49
N CYS A 118 9.64 -11.51 -4.73
CA CYS A 118 10.11 -10.47 -3.82
C CYS A 118 9.59 -9.10 -4.25
N SER A 119 8.62 -8.59 -3.54
CA SER A 119 7.93 -7.35 -3.89
C SER A 119 8.65 -6.09 -3.37
N LEU A 120 8.27 -4.96 -3.96
CA LEU A 120 8.63 -3.63 -3.45
C LEU A 120 8.12 -3.41 -2.01
N ARG A 121 6.96 -3.96 -1.64
CA ARG A 121 6.43 -3.91 -0.28
C ARG A 121 7.43 -4.53 0.71
N ARG A 122 7.92 -5.73 0.42
CA ARG A 122 8.88 -6.45 1.28
C ARG A 122 10.20 -5.67 1.45
N LYS A 123 10.68 -5.07 0.37
CA LYS A 123 11.87 -4.20 0.40
C LYS A 123 11.64 -2.97 1.28
N ILE A 124 10.53 -2.27 1.09
CA ILE A 124 10.20 -1.07 1.88
C ILE A 124 9.97 -1.42 3.34
N GLU A 125 9.29 -2.53 3.66
CA GLU A 125 9.10 -3.00 5.04
C GLU A 125 10.44 -3.22 5.75
N ARG A 126 11.41 -3.84 5.09
CA ARG A 126 12.77 -4.03 5.64
C ARG A 126 13.46 -2.68 5.89
N LEU A 127 13.48 -1.82 4.88
CA LEU A 127 14.12 -0.50 5.00
C LEU A 127 13.47 0.37 6.08
N GLU A 128 12.14 0.30 6.23
CA GLU A 128 11.44 1.04 7.28
C GLU A 128 11.75 0.47 8.68
N ASN A 129 11.88 -0.84 8.82
CA ASN A 129 12.30 -1.44 10.08
C ASN A 129 13.72 -1.01 10.47
N ASP A 130 14.67 -1.02 9.52
CA ASP A 130 16.03 -0.54 9.73
C ASP A 130 16.05 0.95 10.11
N TRP A 131 15.25 1.76 9.41
CA TRP A 131 15.10 3.18 9.71
C TRP A 131 14.50 3.43 11.11
N LEU A 132 13.49 2.64 11.52
CA LEU A 132 12.90 2.75 12.85
C LEU A 132 13.88 2.38 13.99
N GLU A 133 14.82 1.47 13.74
CA GLU A 133 15.81 1.05 14.74
C GLU A 133 16.75 2.17 15.15
N ILE A 134 17.05 3.09 14.26
CA ILE A 134 17.95 4.23 14.51
C ILE A 134 17.24 5.50 14.98
N GLN A 135 15.89 5.51 15.01
CA GLN A 135 15.15 6.71 15.38
C GLN A 135 15.22 6.99 16.89
N GLY A 136 15.55 8.24 17.22
CA GLY A 136 15.50 8.78 18.58
C GLY A 136 14.12 9.30 18.98
N ASP A 137 14.08 10.01 20.13
CA ASP A 137 12.87 10.65 20.64
C ASP A 137 12.63 12.07 20.04
N GLY A 138 13.60 12.58 19.28
CA GLY A 138 13.52 13.86 18.57
C GLY A 138 12.55 13.83 17.38
N GLU A 139 12.52 14.88 16.60
CA GLU A 139 11.75 14.91 15.35
C GLU A 139 12.30 13.89 14.34
N TRP A 140 11.40 13.25 13.65
CA TRP A 140 11.73 12.32 12.58
C TRP A 140 11.67 13.01 11.23
N ASN A 141 12.71 12.84 10.43
CA ASN A 141 12.74 13.38 9.09
C ASN A 141 11.83 12.57 8.16
N THR A 142 10.75 13.18 7.70
CA THR A 142 9.79 12.53 6.80
C THR A 142 10.38 12.15 5.45
N ASN A 143 11.47 12.81 5.04
CA ASN A 143 12.14 12.53 3.77
C ASN A 143 13.06 11.31 3.84
N GLU A 144 13.45 10.89 5.05
CA GLU A 144 14.26 9.70 5.28
C GLU A 144 13.42 8.42 5.46
N ASP A 145 12.12 8.58 5.68
CA ASP A 145 11.22 7.44 5.82
C ASP A 145 10.99 6.74 4.47
N PRO A 146 11.45 5.49 4.32
CA PRO A 146 11.35 4.76 3.06
C PRO A 146 9.91 4.61 2.55
N ASP A 147 8.91 4.52 3.44
CA ASP A 147 7.51 4.46 3.07
C ASP A 147 7.02 5.74 2.37
N ASN A 148 7.69 6.87 2.57
CA ASN A 148 7.30 8.14 1.96
C ASN A 148 7.86 8.32 0.54
N HIS A 149 8.79 7.47 0.10
CA HIS A 149 9.42 7.62 -1.21
C HIS A 149 8.51 7.22 -2.38
N PHE A 150 7.42 6.48 -2.11
CA PHE A 150 6.53 5.98 -3.17
C PHE A 150 5.08 6.41 -2.95
N ILE A 151 4.38 6.66 -4.05
CA ILE A 151 2.94 6.94 -4.04
C ILE A 151 2.10 5.70 -3.79
N PHE A 152 2.63 4.51 -4.06
CA PHE A 152 1.94 3.24 -3.86
C PHE A 152 1.73 2.93 -2.38
N ASP A 153 0.58 2.38 -2.04
CA ASP A 153 0.34 1.76 -0.74
C ASP A 153 0.88 0.32 -0.70
N GLU A 154 0.78 -0.35 0.44
CA GLU A 154 1.35 -1.67 0.66
C GLU A 154 0.82 -2.72 -0.31
N THR A 155 -0.48 -2.70 -0.55
CA THR A 155 -1.15 -3.64 -1.46
C THR A 155 -0.69 -3.43 -2.90
N GLU A 156 -0.59 -2.16 -3.31
CA GLU A 156 -0.08 -1.79 -4.63
C GLU A 156 1.39 -2.16 -4.79
N ARG A 157 2.22 -1.90 -3.76
CA ARG A 157 3.65 -2.27 -3.75
C ARG A 157 3.88 -3.78 -3.84
N THR A 158 2.92 -4.57 -3.38
CA THR A 158 2.99 -6.04 -3.48
C THR A 158 2.97 -6.52 -4.92
N LEU A 159 2.48 -5.71 -5.87
CA LEU A 159 2.35 -6.08 -7.27
C LEU A 159 3.56 -5.67 -8.14
N PHE A 160 4.53 -4.99 -7.57
CA PHE A 160 5.76 -4.58 -8.26
C PHE A 160 6.97 -5.30 -7.67
N SER A 161 7.95 -5.64 -8.52
CA SER A 161 9.21 -6.24 -8.06
C SER A 161 9.94 -5.33 -7.07
N ALA A 162 10.89 -5.90 -6.32
CA ALA A 162 11.76 -5.14 -5.43
C ALA A 162 12.49 -3.98 -6.14
N ASN A 163 12.61 -4.07 -7.47
CA ASN A 163 13.20 -3.06 -8.34
C ASN A 163 12.17 -2.18 -9.06
N THR A 164 10.91 -2.18 -8.57
CA THR A 164 9.81 -1.36 -9.11
C THR A 164 9.32 -1.74 -10.50
N GLU A 165 9.40 -3.01 -10.86
CA GLU A 165 9.15 -3.53 -12.19
C GLU A 165 7.84 -4.30 -12.26
N VAL A 166 7.18 -4.28 -13.41
CA VAL A 166 5.99 -5.08 -13.75
C VAL A 166 5.88 -5.24 -15.26
N ILE A 167 5.26 -6.32 -15.72
CA ILE A 167 4.98 -6.56 -17.14
C ILE A 167 3.48 -6.60 -17.36
N ILE A 168 3.02 -5.95 -18.43
CA ILE A 168 1.60 -5.91 -18.81
C ILE A 168 1.46 -6.45 -20.24
N GLY A 169 0.57 -7.41 -20.42
CA GLY A 169 0.23 -8.04 -21.69
C GLY A 169 -0.30 -9.46 -21.51
N GLU A 170 -1.06 -9.98 -22.45
CA GLU A 170 -1.61 -11.33 -22.42
C GLU A 170 -0.62 -12.38 -22.98
N THR A 171 0.15 -11.99 -23.98
CA THR A 171 1.14 -12.82 -24.65
C THR A 171 2.50 -12.12 -24.71
N GLU A 172 3.58 -12.88 -24.91
CA GLU A 172 4.92 -12.31 -25.03
C GLU A 172 5.03 -11.25 -26.16
N ALA A 173 4.25 -11.40 -27.22
CA ALA A 173 4.22 -10.43 -28.30
C ALA A 173 3.59 -9.09 -27.90
N GLU A 174 2.80 -9.08 -26.84
CA GLU A 174 2.11 -7.91 -26.31
C GLU A 174 2.76 -7.38 -25.03
N TYR A 175 3.75 -8.07 -24.49
CA TYR A 175 4.39 -7.67 -23.26
C TYR A 175 5.03 -6.29 -23.38
N VAL A 176 4.65 -5.41 -22.50
CA VAL A 176 5.31 -4.16 -22.23
C VAL A 176 5.87 -4.22 -20.80
N TYR A 177 7.16 -4.08 -20.70
CA TYR A 177 7.84 -3.99 -19.41
C TYR A 177 7.79 -2.55 -18.92
N TYR A 178 7.53 -2.37 -17.65
CA TYR A 178 7.48 -1.08 -16.97
C TYR A 178 8.40 -1.09 -15.76
N LYS A 179 9.22 -0.06 -15.63
CA LYS A 179 10.04 0.21 -14.45
C LYS A 179 9.84 1.62 -13.96
N LEU A 180 9.46 1.75 -12.70
CA LEU A 180 9.39 3.06 -12.05
C LEU A 180 10.80 3.53 -11.68
N ILE A 181 11.12 4.76 -12.05
CA ILE A 181 12.31 5.47 -11.58
C ILE A 181 11.97 6.17 -10.25
N ASP A 182 10.83 6.85 -10.23
CA ASP A 182 10.25 7.51 -9.04
C ASP A 182 8.72 7.61 -9.18
N ASP A 183 8.08 8.41 -8.35
CA ASP A 183 6.62 8.59 -8.35
C ASP A 183 6.07 9.15 -9.68
N PHE A 184 6.90 9.75 -10.52
CA PHE A 184 6.49 10.52 -11.70
C PHE A 184 7.19 10.08 -12.98
N ASN A 185 8.28 9.35 -12.87
CA ASN A 185 9.10 8.93 -13.98
C ASN A 185 9.15 7.42 -14.09
N TRP A 186 9.00 6.90 -15.30
CA TRP A 186 9.09 5.47 -15.57
C TRP A 186 9.68 5.20 -16.94
N ILE A 187 10.11 3.97 -17.12
CA ILE A 187 10.61 3.45 -18.40
C ILE A 187 9.62 2.39 -18.89
N GLU A 188 9.32 2.44 -20.17
CA GLU A 188 8.58 1.41 -20.89
C GLU A 188 9.52 0.72 -21.88
N VAL A 189 9.45 -0.61 -21.98
CA VAL A 189 10.11 -1.37 -23.03
C VAL A 189 9.07 -2.17 -23.78
N HIS A 190 8.96 -1.88 -25.06
CA HIS A 190 8.04 -2.52 -26.00
C HIS A 190 8.70 -3.65 -26.78
N ASN A 191 7.89 -4.42 -27.51
CA ASN A 191 8.32 -5.52 -28.40
C ASN A 191 9.16 -6.59 -27.70
N TRP A 192 9.01 -6.75 -26.39
CA TRP A 192 9.70 -7.76 -25.57
C TRP A 192 11.23 -7.75 -25.79
N ASP A 193 11.83 -6.55 -25.86
CA ASP A 193 13.27 -6.36 -26.01
C ASP A 193 14.03 -6.75 -24.74
N LEU A 194 14.34 -8.04 -24.62
CA LEU A 194 14.99 -8.62 -23.44
C LEU A 194 16.36 -8.02 -23.14
N GLU A 195 17.10 -7.60 -24.18
CA GLU A 195 18.41 -6.98 -23.96
C GLU A 195 18.26 -5.60 -23.32
N ALA A 196 17.33 -4.79 -23.81
CA ALA A 196 17.00 -3.52 -23.18
C ALA A 196 16.51 -3.69 -21.74
N ILE A 197 15.63 -4.66 -21.48
CA ILE A 197 15.14 -4.97 -20.14
C ILE A 197 16.28 -5.34 -19.19
N ARG A 198 17.21 -6.18 -19.63
CA ARG A 198 18.38 -6.57 -18.83
C ARG A 198 19.29 -5.37 -18.49
N GLN A 199 19.53 -4.49 -19.44
CA GLN A 199 20.30 -3.27 -19.21
C GLN A 199 19.61 -2.36 -18.20
N ILE A 200 18.30 -2.15 -18.35
CA ILE A 200 17.50 -1.33 -17.45
C ILE A 200 17.43 -1.94 -16.04
N SER A 201 17.37 -3.26 -15.92
CA SER A 201 17.32 -3.93 -14.60
C SER A 201 18.59 -3.68 -13.78
N ILE A 202 19.74 -3.50 -14.42
CA ILE A 202 21.02 -3.15 -13.78
C ILE A 202 21.30 -1.63 -13.75
N GLY A 203 20.31 -0.80 -14.10
CA GLY A 203 20.38 0.66 -14.00
C GLY A 203 20.96 1.37 -15.24
N VAL A 204 21.13 0.66 -16.35
CA VAL A 204 21.61 1.25 -17.62
C VAL A 204 20.42 1.49 -18.55
N ILE A 205 20.17 2.73 -18.92
CA ILE A 205 19.11 3.07 -19.90
C ILE A 205 19.72 3.06 -21.29
N PRO A 206 19.27 2.19 -22.21
CA PRO A 206 19.79 2.13 -23.57
C PRO A 206 19.49 3.43 -24.32
N ILE A 207 20.54 4.09 -24.78
CA ILE A 207 20.42 5.31 -25.60
C ILE A 207 20.15 4.90 -27.06
N ASN A 208 19.19 5.57 -27.70
CA ASN A 208 18.81 5.33 -29.11
C ASN A 208 18.14 3.97 -29.40
N ASN A 209 17.55 3.32 -28.40
CA ASN A 209 16.74 2.14 -28.62
C ASN A 209 15.27 2.55 -28.84
N SER A 210 14.74 2.27 -30.03
CA SER A 210 13.35 2.64 -30.40
C SER A 210 12.27 1.91 -29.58
N ASN A 211 12.62 0.80 -28.93
CA ASN A 211 11.71 0.05 -28.07
C ASN A 211 11.66 0.62 -26.65
N VAL A 212 12.56 1.54 -26.28
CA VAL A 212 12.67 2.11 -24.95
C VAL A 212 12.11 3.52 -24.92
N ILE A 213 11.11 3.74 -24.09
CA ILE A 213 10.48 5.04 -23.91
C ILE A 213 10.67 5.45 -22.45
N VAL A 214 11.32 6.59 -22.23
CA VAL A 214 11.39 7.21 -20.91
C VAL A 214 10.25 8.22 -20.81
N GLN A 215 9.33 7.94 -19.93
CA GLN A 215 8.17 8.78 -19.69
C GLN A 215 8.38 9.66 -18.45
N ASN A 216 8.06 10.92 -18.60
CA ASN A 216 8.05 11.87 -17.50
C ASN A 216 6.63 12.43 -17.36
N ILE A 217 6.05 12.34 -16.19
CA ILE A 217 4.89 13.18 -15.90
C ILE A 217 5.42 14.59 -15.69
N VAL A 218 5.41 15.38 -16.75
CA VAL A 218 5.67 16.81 -16.63
C VAL A 218 4.61 17.36 -15.70
N MET A 219 5.01 17.82 -14.54
CA MET A 219 4.18 18.69 -13.73
C MET A 219 4.01 19.95 -14.57
N ASP A 220 2.87 20.10 -15.26
CA ASP A 220 2.59 21.32 -16.00
C ASP A 220 2.84 22.49 -15.04
N GLU A 221 3.66 23.44 -15.49
CA GLU A 221 3.84 24.70 -14.78
C GLU A 221 2.45 25.26 -14.47
N VAL A 222 2.24 25.55 -13.22
CA VAL A 222 0.98 25.98 -12.63
C VAL A 222 0.43 27.17 -13.42
N PRO A 223 -0.70 27.07 -14.12
CA PRO A 223 -1.32 28.26 -14.67
C PRO A 223 -1.77 29.15 -13.51
N GLU A 224 -1.51 30.42 -13.60
CA GLU A 224 -1.83 31.44 -12.57
C GLU A 224 -3.34 31.69 -12.36
N THR A 225 -4.18 30.69 -12.47
CA THR A 225 -5.62 30.84 -12.27
C THR A 225 -6.09 30.22 -10.96
N PRO A 226 -6.99 30.86 -10.21
CA PRO A 226 -7.22 30.61 -8.79
C PRO A 226 -8.01 29.33 -8.44
N VAL A 227 -8.24 28.39 -9.36
CA VAL A 227 -8.96 27.14 -9.07
C VAL A 227 -8.29 25.99 -9.79
N GLU A 228 -7.25 25.42 -9.19
CA GLU A 228 -6.53 24.31 -9.78
C GLU A 228 -6.96 22.96 -9.25
N CYS A 229 -7.19 22.01 -10.16
CA CYS A 229 -7.21 20.60 -9.85
C CYS A 229 -5.75 20.14 -9.71
N LYS A 230 -5.26 20.00 -8.48
CA LYS A 230 -3.91 19.49 -8.25
C LYS A 230 -3.79 18.05 -8.74
N LYS A 231 -2.74 17.79 -9.52
CA LYS A 231 -2.54 16.48 -10.17
C LYS A 231 -2.05 15.44 -9.17
N HIS A 232 -1.09 15.81 -8.32
CA HIS A 232 -0.52 14.91 -7.33
C HIS A 232 -0.16 15.65 -6.05
N ILE A 233 -0.54 15.06 -4.92
CA ILE A 233 -0.17 15.57 -3.59
C ILE A 233 0.22 14.37 -2.73
N LYS A 234 1.34 14.48 -2.05
CA LYS A 234 1.80 13.52 -1.06
C LYS A 234 2.32 14.28 0.16
N ILE A 235 1.69 14.07 1.31
CA ILE A 235 2.13 14.64 2.57
C ILE A 235 2.20 13.55 3.62
N ALA A 236 3.29 13.55 4.39
CA ALA A 236 3.44 12.77 5.60
C ALA A 236 3.86 13.70 6.75
N LYS A 237 3.27 13.48 7.93
CA LYS A 237 3.64 14.16 9.17
C LYS A 237 3.67 13.16 10.31
N TYR A 238 4.53 13.42 11.29
CA TYR A 238 4.61 12.66 12.53
C TYR A 238 4.16 13.50 13.69
N HIS A 239 3.44 12.90 14.62
CA HIS A 239 3.01 13.56 15.83
C HIS A 239 3.38 12.72 17.05
N VAL A 240 3.93 13.37 18.06
CA VAL A 240 4.26 12.75 19.33
C VAL A 240 3.03 12.75 20.24
N ASN A 241 2.76 11.61 20.85
CA ASN A 241 1.72 11.42 21.86
C ASN A 241 2.28 10.63 23.03
N GLY A 242 2.97 11.31 23.95
CA GLY A 242 3.68 10.66 25.06
C GLY A 242 4.74 9.70 24.55
N SER A 243 4.64 8.42 24.95
CA SER A 243 5.53 7.35 24.48
C SER A 243 5.14 6.77 23.11
N ASN A 244 4.08 7.29 22.51
CA ASN A 244 3.59 6.85 21.23
C ASN A 244 3.86 7.91 20.16
N ARG A 245 3.89 7.49 18.91
CA ARG A 245 3.86 8.38 17.74
C ARG A 245 2.82 7.92 16.76
N ILE A 246 2.26 8.86 16.04
CA ILE A 246 1.43 8.57 14.88
C ILE A 246 2.02 9.23 13.64
N LYS A 247 1.97 8.49 12.56
CA LYS A 247 2.23 8.99 11.21
C LYS A 247 0.91 9.22 10.51
N GLN A 248 0.81 10.36 9.89
CA GLN A 248 -0.27 10.70 8.99
C GLN A 248 0.28 10.83 7.59
N LYS A 249 -0.33 10.14 6.67
CA LYS A 249 0.05 10.21 5.27
C LYS A 249 -1.19 10.40 4.41
N SER A 250 -1.20 11.46 3.63
CA SER A 250 -2.27 11.78 2.70
C SER A 250 -1.72 11.84 1.29
N LYS A 251 -2.46 11.25 0.37
CA LYS A 251 -2.11 11.19 -1.04
C LYS A 251 -3.32 11.52 -1.90
N VAL A 252 -3.11 12.36 -2.90
CA VAL A 252 -4.02 12.58 -4.01
C VAL A 252 -3.28 12.26 -5.29
N ILE A 253 -3.80 11.34 -6.07
CA ILE A 253 -3.28 11.02 -7.39
C ILE A 253 -4.42 11.25 -8.36
N ASN A 254 -4.35 12.34 -9.10
CA ASN A 254 -5.39 12.75 -10.02
C ASN A 254 -5.12 12.32 -11.46
N ASN A 255 -3.88 12.02 -11.78
CA ASN A 255 -3.50 11.50 -13.07
C ASN A 255 -2.48 10.37 -12.88
N SER A 256 -2.77 9.21 -13.42
CA SER A 256 -1.79 8.15 -13.51
C SER A 256 -1.79 7.60 -14.92
N TRP A 257 -0.63 7.37 -15.45
CA TRP A 257 -0.44 6.78 -16.77
C TRP A 257 -0.99 5.34 -16.85
N TRP A 258 -1.13 4.66 -15.74
CA TRP A 258 -1.77 3.35 -15.59
C TRP A 258 -3.30 3.40 -15.38
N GLY A 259 -3.92 4.54 -15.54
CA GLY A 259 -5.37 4.68 -15.49
C GLY A 259 -6.00 4.67 -14.10
N ALA A 260 -5.23 4.61 -13.02
CA ALA A 260 -5.77 4.68 -11.66
C ALA A 260 -5.66 6.09 -11.09
N LYS A 261 -6.78 6.57 -10.58
CA LYS A 261 -6.86 7.81 -9.81
C LYS A 261 -7.25 7.45 -8.39
N LYS A 262 -6.62 8.05 -7.40
CA LYS A 262 -6.94 7.75 -5.99
C LYS A 262 -6.75 8.93 -5.07
N ILE A 263 -7.54 8.90 -4.00
CA ILE A 263 -7.33 9.70 -2.81
C ILE A 263 -7.22 8.74 -1.63
N SER A 264 -6.26 8.93 -0.78
CA SER A 264 -6.05 8.07 0.37
C SER A 264 -5.54 8.82 1.59
N ALA A 265 -5.94 8.33 2.76
CA ALA A 265 -5.40 8.68 4.05
C ALA A 265 -4.88 7.41 4.72
N LEU A 266 -3.68 7.46 5.26
CA LEU A 266 -3.05 6.40 6.02
C LEU A 266 -2.70 6.93 7.40
N THR A 267 -3.10 6.24 8.45
CA THR A 267 -2.67 6.49 9.84
C THR A 267 -1.89 5.28 10.31
N VAL A 268 -0.69 5.49 10.85
CA VAL A 268 0.18 4.43 11.40
C VAL A 268 0.50 4.76 12.85
N GLY A 269 0.39 3.78 13.73
CA GLY A 269 0.75 3.90 15.14
C GLY A 269 2.14 3.32 15.42
N TYR A 270 2.92 4.02 16.24
CA TYR A 270 4.23 3.57 16.73
C TYR A 270 4.31 3.65 18.24
N LYS A 271 5.05 2.74 18.84
CA LYS A 271 5.39 2.71 20.27
C LYS A 271 6.85 2.38 20.46
N LYS A 272 7.46 2.98 21.47
CA LYS A 272 8.80 2.60 21.92
C LYS A 272 8.73 1.38 22.84
N LYS A 273 9.40 0.29 22.45
CA LYS A 273 9.49 -0.96 23.22
C LYS A 273 10.98 -1.35 23.33
N ASN A 274 11.47 -1.51 24.55
CA ASN A 274 12.89 -1.84 24.82
C ASN A 274 13.88 -0.87 24.12
N GLY A 275 13.59 0.42 24.17
CA GLY A 275 14.44 1.46 23.58
C GLY A 275 14.30 1.64 22.06
N LYS A 276 13.62 0.76 21.35
CA LYS A 276 13.42 0.80 19.90
C LYS A 276 11.99 1.17 19.54
N TRP A 277 11.82 1.97 18.48
CA TRP A 277 10.54 2.29 17.92
C TRP A 277 10.03 1.14 17.04
N LYS A 278 8.76 0.78 17.21
CA LYS A 278 8.09 -0.26 16.41
C LYS A 278 6.67 0.17 16.04
N ARG A 279 6.17 -0.31 14.93
CA ARG A 279 4.74 -0.22 14.62
C ARG A 279 3.95 -0.95 15.71
N ARG A 280 2.83 -0.38 16.11
CA ARG A 280 1.97 -0.91 17.19
C ARG A 280 0.53 -0.96 16.74
N ARG A 281 -0.16 -2.03 17.12
CA ARG A 281 -1.61 -2.10 17.01
C ARG A 281 -2.24 -1.22 18.10
N THR A 282 -3.01 -0.26 17.67
CA THR A 282 -3.74 0.67 18.54
C THR A 282 -4.98 1.15 17.81
N THR A 283 -5.98 1.62 18.55
CA THR A 283 -7.18 2.19 17.93
C THR A 283 -6.83 3.47 17.20
N ILE A 284 -6.84 3.42 15.91
CA ILE A 284 -6.55 4.54 15.01
C ILE A 284 -7.61 4.68 13.94
N THR A 285 -7.81 5.91 13.51
CA THR A 285 -8.77 6.25 12.46
C THR A 285 -8.05 6.89 11.29
N ALA A 286 -8.41 6.48 10.09
CA ALA A 286 -8.08 7.18 8.86
C ALA A 286 -9.37 7.49 8.11
N GLY A 287 -9.54 8.73 7.67
CA GLY A 287 -10.71 9.17 6.95
C GLY A 287 -10.36 10.10 5.81
N ILE A 288 -11.15 10.07 4.78
CA ILE A 288 -11.06 10.99 3.64
C ILE A 288 -12.43 11.54 3.30
N THR A 289 -12.44 12.79 2.95
CA THR A 289 -13.54 13.46 2.28
C THR A 289 -13.00 14.04 0.98
N GLY A 290 -13.69 13.78 -0.10
CA GLY A 290 -13.31 14.29 -1.42
C GLY A 290 -14.52 14.50 -2.30
N VAL A 291 -14.33 15.26 -3.34
CA VAL A 291 -15.35 15.50 -4.35
C VAL A 291 -14.90 14.80 -5.63
N SER A 292 -15.73 13.89 -6.15
CA SER A 292 -15.47 13.25 -7.43
C SER A 292 -16.44 13.77 -8.49
N GLY A 293 -15.95 14.01 -9.69
CA GLY A 293 -16.75 14.46 -10.83
C GLY A 293 -16.48 13.64 -12.08
N THR A 294 -17.45 13.63 -12.99
CA THR A 294 -17.39 12.85 -14.23
C THR A 294 -16.76 13.61 -15.40
N ASN A 295 -16.43 14.89 -15.26
CA ASN A 295 -16.01 15.73 -16.38
C ASN A 295 -14.58 16.23 -16.26
N ASN A 296 -13.98 16.52 -17.43
CA ASN A 296 -12.65 17.07 -17.59
C ASN A 296 -12.43 18.30 -16.67
N CYS A 297 -11.33 18.31 -15.95
CA CYS A 297 -10.92 19.44 -15.10
C CYS A 297 -10.74 20.77 -15.85
N VAL A 298 -10.74 20.75 -17.15
CA VAL A 298 -10.68 21.96 -18.00
C VAL A 298 -11.92 22.86 -17.82
N LEU A 299 -12.99 22.36 -17.24
CA LEU A 299 -14.21 23.11 -16.97
C LEU A 299 -14.40 23.36 -15.47
N TYR A 300 -13.51 24.07 -14.89
CA TYR A 300 -13.29 24.33 -13.47
C TYR A 300 -14.48 24.78 -12.65
N GLN A 301 -15.39 25.50 -13.22
CA GLN A 301 -16.60 25.93 -12.51
C GLN A 301 -17.51 24.77 -12.12
N LYS A 302 -17.25 23.57 -12.67
CA LYS A 302 -18.04 22.36 -12.43
C LYS A 302 -17.25 21.21 -11.80
N CYS A 303 -15.94 21.33 -11.61
CA CYS A 303 -15.17 20.32 -10.89
C CYS A 303 -15.71 20.21 -9.48
N GLY A 304 -16.22 19.05 -9.14
CA GLY A 304 -16.60 18.75 -7.79
C GLY A 304 -18.05 18.91 -7.41
N ILE A 305 -18.96 18.97 -8.35
CA ILE A 305 -20.40 19.05 -8.06
C ILE A 305 -21.07 17.68 -8.03
N ALA A 306 -20.50 16.65 -8.64
CA ALA A 306 -21.23 15.43 -8.90
C ALA A 306 -21.40 14.50 -7.67
N PHE A 307 -20.36 14.31 -6.84
CA PHE A 307 -20.46 13.40 -5.70
C PHE A 307 -19.50 13.79 -4.56
N GLU A 308 -20.03 13.93 -3.37
CA GLU A 308 -19.25 13.96 -2.16
C GLU A 308 -19.06 12.52 -1.67
N LYS A 309 -17.82 12.05 -1.61
CA LYS A 309 -17.48 10.71 -1.10
C LYS A 309 -16.77 10.83 0.22
N HIS A 310 -17.30 10.14 1.20
CA HIS A 310 -16.67 9.97 2.50
C HIS A 310 -16.27 8.52 2.68
N LYS A 311 -15.07 8.30 3.20
CA LYS A 311 -14.65 7.01 3.66
C LYS A 311 -13.89 7.17 4.96
N VAL A 312 -14.37 6.54 6.01
CA VAL A 312 -13.73 6.53 7.31
C VAL A 312 -13.57 5.08 7.73
N LYS A 313 -12.37 4.72 8.19
CA LYS A 313 -12.09 3.44 8.83
C LYS A 313 -11.48 3.72 10.20
N GLU A 314 -12.03 3.07 11.22
CA GLU A 314 -11.45 3.00 12.56
C GLU A 314 -11.22 1.55 12.90
N ARG A 315 -10.01 1.20 13.30
CA ARG A 315 -9.60 -0.17 13.61
C ARG A 315 -8.46 -0.15 14.64
N LYS A 316 -8.34 -1.24 15.38
CA LYS A 316 -7.21 -1.50 16.27
C LYS A 316 -6.12 -2.24 15.49
N ARG A 317 -5.29 -1.50 14.77
CA ARG A 317 -4.27 -2.00 13.83
C ARG A 317 -2.95 -1.23 13.95
N ARG A 318 -1.89 -1.77 13.38
CA ARG A 318 -0.60 -1.04 13.20
C ARG A 318 -0.79 0.11 12.22
N ARG A 319 -1.65 -0.07 11.23
CA ARG A 319 -2.01 0.95 10.25
C ARG A 319 -3.45 0.82 9.80
N VAL A 320 -4.08 1.94 9.51
CA VAL A 320 -5.43 2.01 8.94
C VAL A 320 -5.40 2.91 7.72
N LYS A 321 -5.97 2.43 6.64
CA LYS A 321 -6.04 3.12 5.36
C LYS A 321 -7.48 3.34 4.93
N ALA A 322 -7.83 4.57 4.63
CA ALA A 322 -9.03 4.92 3.88
C ALA A 322 -8.62 5.32 2.46
N LYS A 323 -9.18 4.66 1.45
CA LYS A 323 -8.86 4.87 0.04
C LYS A 323 -10.13 4.93 -0.79
N ILE A 324 -10.20 5.88 -1.71
CA ILE A 324 -11.18 5.93 -2.80
C ILE A 324 -10.37 5.88 -4.10
N ARG A 325 -10.66 4.90 -4.93
CA ARG A 325 -10.05 4.74 -6.25
C ARG A 325 -11.12 4.87 -7.33
N GLY A 326 -10.79 5.51 -8.43
CA GLY A 326 -11.57 5.50 -9.64
C GLY A 326 -10.81 4.78 -10.74
N HIS A 327 -11.50 3.89 -11.43
CA HIS A 327 -10.91 3.09 -12.49
C HIS A 327 -11.35 3.62 -13.86
N LYS A 328 -10.40 4.13 -14.63
CA LYS A 328 -10.67 4.68 -15.95
C LYS A 328 -11.31 3.64 -16.88
N TYR A 329 -10.93 2.38 -16.79
CA TYR A 329 -11.45 1.29 -17.59
C TYR A 329 -12.90 0.89 -17.25
N LYS A 330 -13.41 1.26 -16.07
CA LYS A 330 -14.83 1.08 -15.71
C LYS A 330 -15.71 2.27 -16.14
N GLY A 331 -15.18 3.19 -16.96
CA GLY A 331 -15.86 4.43 -17.31
C GLY A 331 -15.98 5.41 -16.13
N GLU A 332 -15.37 5.09 -15.00
CA GLU A 332 -15.35 5.94 -13.83
C GLU A 332 -14.24 6.98 -13.97
N SER A 333 -14.63 8.21 -14.14
CA SER A 333 -13.71 9.33 -14.08
C SER A 333 -13.72 9.89 -12.67
N LEU A 334 -12.74 9.50 -11.87
CA LEU A 334 -12.50 10.15 -10.59
C LEU A 334 -11.70 11.42 -10.84
N ILE A 335 -12.39 12.53 -11.01
CA ILE A 335 -11.75 13.84 -11.02
C ILE A 335 -11.77 14.32 -9.58
N ILE A 336 -10.62 14.29 -8.94
CA ILE A 336 -10.47 14.86 -7.62
C ILE A 336 -10.31 16.36 -7.82
N GLY A 337 -11.42 17.06 -7.99
CA GLY A 337 -11.48 18.50 -7.87
C GLY A 337 -11.40 18.84 -6.39
N VAL A 338 -10.37 19.55 -5.98
CA VAL A 338 -10.26 20.05 -4.62
C VAL A 338 -10.95 21.40 -4.58
N LYS A 339 -12.22 21.43 -4.14
CA LYS A 339 -12.74 22.71 -3.67
C LYS A 339 -12.06 23.02 -2.34
N PRO A 340 -11.48 24.23 -2.20
CA PRO A 340 -11.08 24.73 -0.89
C PRO A 340 -12.25 24.49 0.07
N GLN A 341 -12.01 23.92 1.24
CA GLN A 341 -12.99 23.67 2.30
C GLN A 341 -13.77 22.34 2.28
N LYS A 342 -13.72 21.50 1.23
CA LYS A 342 -14.49 20.23 1.19
C LYS A 342 -13.69 18.95 1.05
N ALA A 343 -12.38 19.00 0.80
CA ALA A 343 -11.56 17.83 0.69
C ALA A 343 -10.46 17.83 1.76
N TYR A 344 -10.48 16.85 2.64
CA TYR A 344 -9.50 16.71 3.70
C TYR A 344 -9.26 15.24 4.04
N SER A 345 -8.11 14.95 4.60
CA SER A 345 -7.87 13.71 5.32
C SER A 345 -8.03 13.94 6.81
N TYR A 346 -8.47 12.89 7.49
CA TYR A 346 -8.72 12.87 8.92
C TYR A 346 -7.96 11.71 9.55
N HIS A 347 -7.28 11.98 10.66
CA HIS A 347 -6.50 10.99 11.37
C HIS A 347 -6.71 11.14 12.87
N LYS A 348 -6.92 10.03 13.56
CA LYS A 348 -7.15 10.03 15.01
C LYS A 348 -6.37 8.91 15.68
N GLN A 349 -5.85 9.21 16.86
CA GLN A 349 -5.37 8.23 17.84
C GLN A 349 -5.57 8.79 19.24
N GLY A 350 -6.40 8.13 20.04
CA GLY A 350 -6.74 8.63 21.37
C GLY A 350 -7.31 10.04 21.35
N SER A 351 -6.71 10.98 22.07
CA SER A 351 -7.08 12.40 22.08
C SER A 351 -6.55 13.20 20.89
N ILE A 352 -5.62 12.65 20.10
CA ILE A 352 -5.09 13.32 18.92
C ILE A 352 -6.10 13.22 17.79
N ASN A 353 -6.47 14.41 17.29
CA ASN A 353 -7.40 14.60 16.20
C ASN A 353 -6.75 15.53 15.19
N LEU A 354 -6.43 15.02 14.02
CA LEU A 354 -5.68 15.76 13.02
C LEU A 354 -6.41 15.75 11.69
N LYS A 355 -6.58 16.91 11.16
CA LYS A 355 -7.16 17.17 9.86
C LYS A 355 -6.08 17.75 8.96
N LEU A 356 -5.87 17.16 7.80
CA LEU A 356 -5.02 17.72 6.76
C LEU A 356 -5.93 18.15 5.62
N ASP A 357 -6.08 19.44 5.45
CA ASP A 357 -6.80 19.98 4.31
C ASP A 357 -5.92 19.85 3.06
N TYR A 358 -6.50 19.36 1.97
CA TYR A 358 -5.77 19.25 0.71
C TYR A 358 -5.37 20.61 0.14
N TYR A 359 -5.88 21.68 0.72
CA TYR A 359 -5.56 23.04 0.35
C TYR A 359 -4.29 23.57 1.03
N ASP A 360 -4.03 23.13 2.26
CA ASP A 360 -2.79 23.48 2.99
C ASP A 360 -1.57 22.68 2.52
N MET A 361 -1.75 21.87 1.50
CA MET A 361 -0.74 21.01 0.92
C MET A 361 0.01 21.68 -0.25
N GLN A 362 0.11 23.02 -0.21
CA GLN A 362 0.90 23.80 -1.18
C GLN A 362 2.36 23.83 -0.81
#